data_daa3c6efc8e619511e117f0c419748ed
#
_entry.id   daa3c6efc8e619511e117f0c419748ed
#
_cell.length_a   1.000
_cell.length_b   1.000
_cell.length_c   1.000
_cell.angle_alpha   90.00
_cell.angle_beta   90.00
_cell.angle_gamma   90.00
#
_symmetry.space_group_name_H-M   'P 1'
#
loop_
_entity.id
_entity.type
_entity.pdbx_description
1 polymer ?
#
loop_
_entity_poly.entity_id
_entity_poly.type
_entity_poly.pdbx_seq_one_letter_code
_entity_poly.pdbx_strand_id
1 'polypeptide(L)'
;MNLIGCDFSSSPSKRKPIVVAVGHASAGRVQLQSLLRFDTLDAFADWLKQPQAWVGGFDLPFGLPRELVEHLQWPTDWLPCMQHYAGLTRAEIRDTFKAFCDARPVGGKFAHRATDTPAGSSPSMKWVNPPVAYMLHAGVPLLMAAGVTLPRLQVADPSRVALEAYPGLLARELIGNTSYKSDDKAKQTPERLIARKQLLQVLELGQTRLGLRLKLTHAQHDTLVDDASGDSLDAVLCMVQAAWAQAQHAAGDAYYGLPACDPLEGWIVSAPLPSA
;
A
#
# COMPACT_ATOMS: atom_id res chain seq x y z
N MET A 1 -6.14 -18.71 -7.00
CA MET A 1 -6.57 -17.36 -6.58
C MET A 1 -5.60 -16.35 -7.14
N ASN A 2 -6.07 -15.25 -7.72
CA ASN A 2 -5.21 -14.22 -8.25
C ASN A 2 -4.54 -13.44 -7.12
N LEU A 3 -3.31 -12.98 -7.37
CA LEU A 3 -2.64 -11.98 -6.58
C LEU A 3 -2.73 -10.65 -7.27
N ILE A 4 -2.94 -9.57 -6.53
CA ILE A 4 -2.81 -8.23 -7.03
C ILE A 4 -1.91 -7.39 -6.13
N GLY A 5 -1.22 -6.41 -6.75
CA GLY A 5 -0.52 -5.37 -6.02
C GLY A 5 -0.83 -4.03 -6.67
N CYS A 6 -1.18 -3.05 -5.88
CA CYS A 6 -1.67 -1.75 -6.35
C CYS A 6 -0.76 -0.63 -5.87
N ASP A 7 -0.12 0.07 -6.81
CA ASP A 7 0.43 1.41 -6.57
C ASP A 7 -0.69 2.42 -6.79
N PHE A 8 -1.15 3.04 -5.71
CA PHE A 8 -2.35 3.85 -5.71
C PHE A 8 -2.05 5.34 -5.83
N SER A 9 -2.85 6.02 -6.65
CA SER A 9 -2.86 7.48 -6.76
C SER A 9 -4.21 8.04 -6.36
N SER A 10 -4.24 9.04 -5.47
CA SER A 10 -5.46 9.76 -5.08
C SER A 10 -6.00 10.72 -6.13
N SER A 11 -5.26 10.95 -7.20
CA SER A 11 -5.62 11.81 -8.33
C SER A 11 -5.01 11.23 -9.61
N PRO A 12 -5.48 10.05 -10.04
CA PRO A 12 -4.90 9.37 -11.20
C PRO A 12 -5.13 10.17 -12.48
N SER A 13 -4.20 9.99 -13.41
CA SER A 13 -4.23 10.61 -14.73
C SER A 13 -3.42 9.76 -15.70
N LYS A 14 -3.48 10.05 -17.00
CA LYS A 14 -2.63 9.39 -18.01
C LYS A 14 -1.14 9.46 -17.69
N ARG A 15 -0.69 10.52 -17.02
CA ARG A 15 0.70 10.72 -16.64
C ARG A 15 1.07 9.99 -15.34
N LYS A 16 0.14 9.88 -14.41
CA LYS A 16 0.32 9.23 -13.09
C LYS A 16 -0.90 8.33 -12.83
N PRO A 17 -0.99 7.18 -13.51
CA PRO A 17 -2.12 6.27 -13.34
C PRO A 17 -2.04 5.53 -12.00
N ILE A 18 -3.13 4.90 -11.60
CA ILE A 18 -3.08 3.78 -10.65
C ILE A 18 -2.53 2.58 -11.43
N VAL A 19 -1.51 1.92 -10.89
CA VAL A 19 -0.93 0.72 -11.51
C VAL A 19 -1.27 -0.51 -10.68
N VAL A 20 -1.77 -1.55 -11.34
CA VAL A 20 -2.08 -2.84 -10.70
C VAL A 20 -1.28 -3.95 -11.36
N ALA A 21 -0.42 -4.59 -10.59
CA ALA A 21 0.22 -5.84 -10.96
C ALA A 21 -0.73 -7.00 -10.67
N VAL A 22 -0.95 -7.86 -11.66
CA VAL A 22 -1.75 -9.09 -11.54
C VAL A 22 -0.86 -10.30 -11.72
N GLY A 23 -1.01 -11.29 -10.85
CA GLY A 23 -0.20 -12.49 -10.91
C GLY A 23 -0.80 -13.63 -10.10
N HIS A 24 0.01 -14.63 -9.83
CA HIS A 24 -0.33 -15.76 -8.97
C HIS A 24 0.90 -16.30 -8.23
N ALA A 25 0.68 -16.99 -7.12
CA ALA A 25 1.73 -17.69 -6.41
C ALA A 25 1.54 -19.21 -6.51
N SER A 26 2.66 -19.91 -6.66
CA SER A 26 2.73 -21.37 -6.60
C SER A 26 4.11 -21.82 -6.13
N ALA A 27 4.15 -22.71 -5.16
CA ALA A 27 5.39 -23.31 -4.66
C ALA A 27 6.49 -22.27 -4.32
N GLY A 28 6.13 -21.21 -3.61
CA GLY A 28 7.07 -20.14 -3.18
C GLY A 28 7.52 -19.19 -4.31
N ARG A 29 6.88 -19.27 -5.48
CA ARG A 29 7.15 -18.39 -6.63
C ARG A 29 5.96 -17.51 -6.90
N VAL A 30 6.20 -16.21 -7.07
CA VAL A 30 5.22 -15.19 -7.48
C VAL A 30 5.48 -14.86 -8.93
N GLN A 31 4.53 -15.17 -9.81
CA GLN A 31 4.64 -14.91 -11.23
C GLN A 31 3.79 -13.70 -11.61
N LEU A 32 4.42 -12.66 -12.16
CA LEU A 32 3.72 -11.55 -12.80
C LEU A 32 3.06 -12.03 -14.10
N GLN A 33 1.78 -11.71 -14.27
CA GLN A 33 1.02 -11.98 -15.48
C GLN A 33 0.84 -10.71 -16.33
N SER A 34 0.36 -9.64 -15.69
CA SER A 34 0.08 -8.37 -16.38
C SER A 34 0.20 -7.17 -15.45
N LEU A 35 0.33 -5.99 -16.08
CA LEU A 35 0.23 -4.68 -15.45
C LEU A 35 -0.97 -3.96 -16.07
N LEU A 36 -1.91 -3.55 -15.22
CA LEU A 36 -3.06 -2.74 -15.59
C LEU A 36 -2.81 -1.30 -15.18
N ARG A 37 -3.39 -0.34 -15.92
CA ARG A 37 -3.25 1.09 -15.64
C ARG A 37 -4.63 1.75 -15.69
N PHE A 38 -4.95 2.57 -14.68
CA PHE A 38 -6.21 3.28 -14.57
C PHE A 38 -5.95 4.78 -14.43
N ASP A 39 -6.46 5.53 -15.39
CA ASP A 39 -6.27 6.98 -15.47
C ASP A 39 -7.29 7.77 -14.63
N THR A 40 -8.32 7.08 -14.12
CA THR A 40 -9.39 7.66 -13.29
C THR A 40 -9.75 6.74 -12.12
N LEU A 41 -10.28 7.33 -11.04
CA LEU A 41 -10.79 6.59 -9.89
C LEU A 41 -12.02 5.74 -10.27
N ASP A 42 -12.87 6.24 -11.17
CA ASP A 42 -14.08 5.51 -11.61
C ASP A 42 -13.71 4.22 -12.35
N ALA A 43 -12.75 4.28 -13.29
CA ALA A 43 -12.30 3.09 -14.01
C ALA A 43 -11.67 2.05 -13.06
N PHE A 44 -10.94 2.49 -12.05
CA PHE A 44 -10.40 1.62 -11.01
C PHE A 44 -11.50 1.04 -10.13
N ALA A 45 -12.50 1.85 -9.72
CA ALA A 45 -13.66 1.40 -8.95
C ALA A 45 -14.47 0.33 -9.68
N ASP A 46 -14.69 0.51 -10.98
CA ASP A 46 -15.42 -0.47 -11.80
C ASP A 46 -14.65 -1.78 -11.94
N TRP A 47 -13.32 -1.71 -12.03
CA TRP A 47 -12.48 -2.90 -12.02
C TRP A 47 -12.50 -3.63 -10.67
N LEU A 48 -12.48 -2.91 -9.55
CA LEU A 48 -12.57 -3.50 -8.20
C LEU A 48 -13.89 -4.25 -7.96
N LYS A 49 -15.00 -3.85 -8.61
CA LYS A 49 -16.33 -4.49 -8.49
C LYS A 49 -16.45 -5.78 -9.29
N GLN A 50 -15.49 -6.09 -10.18
CA GLN A 50 -15.57 -7.31 -10.99
C GLN A 50 -15.53 -8.57 -10.11
N PRO A 51 -16.30 -9.61 -10.43
CA PRO A 51 -16.45 -10.81 -9.60
C PRO A 51 -15.25 -11.75 -9.75
N GLN A 52 -14.04 -11.28 -9.49
CA GLN A 52 -12.82 -12.07 -9.52
C GLN A 52 -12.29 -12.27 -8.11
N ALA A 53 -11.95 -13.50 -7.76
CA ALA A 53 -11.32 -13.80 -6.49
C ALA A 53 -9.85 -13.40 -6.50
N TRP A 54 -9.41 -12.66 -5.48
CA TRP A 54 -8.03 -12.21 -5.34
C TRP A 54 -7.63 -11.89 -3.89
N VAL A 55 -6.34 -11.96 -3.61
CA VAL A 55 -5.70 -11.33 -2.45
C VAL A 55 -4.80 -10.22 -2.95
N GLY A 56 -4.96 -9.01 -2.43
CA GLY A 56 -4.28 -7.82 -2.93
C GLY A 56 -3.57 -7.00 -1.87
N GLY A 57 -2.38 -6.49 -2.20
CA GLY A 57 -1.66 -5.48 -1.45
C GLY A 57 -1.86 -4.10 -2.09
N PHE A 58 -2.28 -3.12 -1.30
CA PHE A 58 -2.58 -1.76 -1.77
C PHE A 58 -1.67 -0.75 -1.09
N ASP A 59 -0.90 0.01 -1.86
CA ASP A 59 -0.07 1.11 -1.35
C ASP A 59 -0.93 2.34 -1.01
N LEU A 60 -1.69 2.20 0.04
CA LEU A 60 -2.43 3.28 0.69
C LEU A 60 -2.76 2.87 2.13
N PRO A 61 -2.85 3.82 3.08
CA PRO A 61 -3.23 3.48 4.44
C PRO A 61 -4.71 3.10 4.53
N PHE A 62 -5.03 2.20 5.48
CA PHE A 62 -6.40 1.75 5.71
C PHE A 62 -7.03 2.36 6.97
N GLY A 63 -6.26 3.11 7.76
CA GLY A 63 -6.77 3.77 8.95
C GLY A 63 -5.98 5.02 9.34
N LEU A 64 -6.51 5.73 10.31
CA LEU A 64 -5.92 6.94 10.89
C LEU A 64 -5.33 6.65 12.27
N PRO A 65 -4.33 7.44 12.72
CA PRO A 65 -3.82 7.31 14.09
C PRO A 65 -4.92 7.53 15.11
N ARG A 66 -5.06 6.63 16.09
CA ARG A 66 -6.06 6.74 17.17
C ARG A 66 -5.96 8.07 17.91
N GLU A 67 -4.74 8.49 18.23
CA GLU A 67 -4.46 9.77 18.87
C GLU A 67 -5.11 10.96 18.12
N LEU A 68 -5.03 10.98 16.80
CA LEU A 68 -5.66 12.02 15.97
C LEU A 68 -7.18 11.94 16.06
N VAL A 69 -7.75 10.74 15.88
CA VAL A 69 -9.21 10.52 15.86
C VAL A 69 -9.86 10.90 17.18
N GLU A 70 -9.24 10.50 18.30
CA GLU A 70 -9.70 10.85 19.66
C GLU A 70 -9.58 12.35 19.93
N HIS A 71 -8.48 12.99 19.54
CA HIS A 71 -8.31 14.45 19.68
C HIS A 71 -9.38 15.22 18.91
N LEU A 72 -9.72 14.77 17.71
CA LEU A 72 -10.75 15.40 16.87
C LEU A 72 -12.18 15.02 17.28
N GLN A 73 -12.33 14.15 18.26
CA GLN A 73 -13.63 13.62 18.71
C GLN A 73 -14.43 12.96 17.56
N TRP A 74 -13.74 12.35 16.63
CA TRP A 74 -14.35 11.58 15.55
C TRP A 74 -14.75 10.18 16.04
N PRO A 75 -15.61 9.47 15.29
CA PRO A 75 -15.96 8.09 15.65
C PRO A 75 -14.71 7.20 15.78
N THR A 76 -14.63 6.42 16.87
CA THR A 76 -13.48 5.56 17.19
C THR A 76 -13.60 4.13 16.65
N ASP A 77 -14.75 3.77 16.10
CA ASP A 77 -14.94 2.56 15.32
C ASP A 77 -14.55 2.81 13.86
N TRP A 78 -13.85 1.85 13.24
CA TRP A 78 -13.25 2.02 11.91
C TRP A 78 -14.26 2.43 10.83
N LEU A 79 -15.37 1.71 10.70
CA LEU A 79 -16.35 1.97 9.64
C LEU A 79 -17.00 3.35 9.77
N PRO A 80 -17.56 3.74 10.94
CA PRO A 80 -18.06 5.10 11.14
C PRO A 80 -16.99 6.18 10.94
N CYS A 81 -15.75 5.93 11.37
CA CYS A 81 -14.64 6.85 11.18
C CYS A 81 -14.34 7.06 9.69
N MET A 82 -14.24 5.99 8.91
CA MET A 82 -13.97 6.07 7.47
C MET A 82 -15.14 6.71 6.71
N GLN A 83 -16.37 6.47 7.11
CA GLN A 83 -17.54 7.15 6.54
C GLN A 83 -17.53 8.65 6.82
N HIS A 84 -17.22 9.05 8.06
CA HIS A 84 -17.03 10.45 8.43
C HIS A 84 -15.92 11.10 7.59
N TYR A 85 -14.75 10.44 7.53
CA TYR A 85 -13.58 10.94 6.79
C TYR A 85 -13.85 11.07 5.29
N ALA A 86 -14.55 10.12 4.69
CA ALA A 86 -14.94 10.16 3.28
C ALA A 86 -15.89 11.33 2.94
N GLY A 87 -16.67 11.81 3.91
CA GLY A 87 -17.56 12.96 3.76
C GLY A 87 -16.86 14.32 3.77
N LEU A 88 -15.60 14.39 4.18
CA LEU A 88 -14.82 15.62 4.24
C LEU A 88 -14.27 16.00 2.87
N THR A 89 -14.14 17.30 2.64
CA THR A 89 -13.37 17.81 1.50
C THR A 89 -11.86 17.75 1.79
N ARG A 90 -11.03 17.77 0.75
CA ARG A 90 -9.57 17.88 0.92
C ARG A 90 -9.13 19.14 1.66
N ALA A 91 -9.89 20.23 1.55
CA ALA A 91 -9.61 21.46 2.27
C ALA A 91 -9.89 21.29 3.77
N GLU A 92 -11.01 20.70 4.14
CA GLU A 92 -11.35 20.39 5.55
C GLU A 92 -10.32 19.44 6.17
N ILE A 93 -9.93 18.38 5.46
CA ILE A 93 -8.86 17.46 5.92
C ILE A 93 -7.56 18.23 6.18
N ARG A 94 -7.12 19.04 5.22
CA ARG A 94 -5.89 19.83 5.35
C ARG A 94 -5.96 20.76 6.55
N ASP A 95 -7.04 21.51 6.67
CA ASP A 95 -7.15 22.57 7.70
C ASP A 95 -7.28 21.96 9.10
N THR A 96 -8.04 20.87 9.24
CA THR A 96 -8.18 20.11 10.49
C THR A 96 -6.84 19.47 10.90
N PHE A 97 -6.16 18.78 9.99
CA PHE A 97 -4.89 18.14 10.32
C PHE A 97 -3.77 19.14 10.55
N LYS A 98 -3.82 20.29 9.84
CA LYS A 98 -2.89 21.38 10.09
C LYS A 98 -3.10 21.97 11.49
N ALA A 99 -4.33 22.23 11.91
CA ALA A 99 -4.65 22.74 13.25
C ALA A 99 -4.15 21.78 14.35
N PHE A 100 -4.37 20.46 14.17
CA PHE A 100 -3.82 19.43 15.05
C PHE A 100 -2.29 19.52 15.14
N CYS A 101 -1.60 19.60 14.01
CA CYS A 101 -0.13 19.69 13.98
C CYS A 101 0.41 20.98 14.59
N ASP A 102 -0.28 22.12 14.37
CA ASP A 102 0.14 23.43 14.90
C ASP A 102 0.02 23.52 16.43
N ALA A 103 -0.88 22.73 17.03
CA ALA A 103 -1.04 22.62 18.49
C ALA A 103 0.04 21.72 19.15
N ARG A 104 0.91 21.06 18.38
CA ARG A 104 1.89 20.08 18.87
C ARG A 104 3.33 20.64 18.81
N PRO A 105 4.24 20.13 19.67
CA PRO A 105 5.64 20.60 19.70
C PRO A 105 6.36 20.27 18.39
N VAL A 106 7.36 21.07 18.08
CA VAL A 106 8.28 20.84 16.96
C VAL A 106 8.97 19.47 17.11
N GLY A 107 8.97 18.66 16.06
CA GLY A 107 9.52 17.29 16.08
C GLY A 107 8.46 16.19 16.33
N GLY A 108 7.30 16.52 16.90
CA GLY A 108 6.19 15.58 17.18
C GLY A 108 4.86 16.00 16.53
N LYS A 109 4.90 16.72 15.41
CA LYS A 109 3.69 17.30 14.79
C LYS A 109 2.67 16.27 14.31
N PHE A 110 3.14 15.21 13.66
CA PHE A 110 2.28 14.18 13.13
C PHE A 110 2.06 13.07 14.17
N ALA A 111 0.83 12.63 14.35
CA ALA A 111 0.53 11.38 15.02
C ALA A 111 0.86 10.20 14.10
N HIS A 112 1.34 9.11 14.69
CA HIS A 112 1.71 7.88 14.01
C HIS A 112 0.81 6.75 14.45
N ARG A 113 0.45 5.87 13.52
CA ARG A 113 -0.11 4.56 13.84
C ARG A 113 1.00 3.64 14.39
N ALA A 114 0.61 2.61 15.12
CA ALA A 114 1.55 1.62 15.64
C ALA A 114 2.41 0.97 14.53
N THR A 115 1.86 0.82 13.31
CA THR A 115 2.55 0.23 12.16
C THR A 115 3.53 1.18 11.45
N ASP A 116 3.36 2.50 11.55
CA ASP A 116 4.09 3.47 10.72
C ASP A 116 5.60 3.45 11.01
N THR A 117 6.00 3.43 12.29
CA THR A 117 7.40 3.41 12.70
C THR A 117 8.11 2.11 12.31
N PRO A 118 7.59 0.91 12.63
CA PRO A 118 8.22 -0.34 12.21
C PRO A 118 8.31 -0.51 10.69
N ALA A 119 7.28 -0.05 9.96
CA ALA A 119 7.30 -0.06 8.52
C ALA A 119 8.17 1.06 7.93
N GLY A 120 8.55 2.07 8.71
CA GLY A 120 9.22 3.28 8.26
C GLY A 120 8.39 4.04 7.22
N SER A 121 7.08 3.98 7.33
CA SER A 121 6.16 4.70 6.45
C SER A 121 5.94 6.14 6.91
N SER A 122 5.41 6.97 6.02
CA SER A 122 4.87 8.27 6.42
C SER A 122 3.59 8.08 7.24
N PRO A 123 3.31 8.96 8.22
CA PRO A 123 2.05 8.94 8.96
C PRO A 123 0.85 9.03 8.02
N SER A 124 -0.20 8.23 8.26
CA SER A 124 -1.40 8.20 7.41
C SER A 124 -2.17 9.54 7.37
N MET A 125 -2.00 10.39 8.38
CA MET A 125 -2.55 11.74 8.43
C MET A 125 -1.78 12.79 7.62
N LYS A 126 -0.64 12.46 7.03
CA LYS A 126 0.20 13.42 6.31
C LYS A 126 -0.44 13.81 4.99
N TRP A 127 -0.73 15.12 4.79
CA TRP A 127 -1.38 15.65 3.59
C TRP A 127 -0.42 16.29 2.59
N VAL A 128 0.90 16.34 2.89
CA VAL A 128 1.95 16.93 2.04
C VAL A 128 3.11 15.95 1.89
N ASN A 129 3.64 15.83 0.73
CA ASN A 129 4.85 15.11 0.30
C ASN A 129 5.34 13.93 1.17
N PRO A 130 4.81 12.74 1.04
CA PRO A 130 3.71 12.33 0.15
C PRO A 130 2.34 12.66 0.76
N PRO A 131 1.29 12.89 -0.04
CA PRO A 131 -0.05 13.25 0.46
C PRO A 131 -0.86 12.00 0.85
N VAL A 132 -0.36 11.24 1.81
CA VAL A 132 -0.87 9.92 2.23
C VAL A 132 -2.32 10.01 2.74
N ALA A 133 -2.67 11.10 3.44
CA ALA A 133 -4.04 11.35 3.90
C ALA A 133 -5.03 11.36 2.73
N TYR A 134 -4.67 11.95 1.59
CA TYR A 134 -5.56 11.95 0.43
C TYR A 134 -5.61 10.59 -0.29
N MET A 135 -4.58 9.75 -0.13
CA MET A 135 -4.63 8.36 -0.61
C MET A 135 -5.65 7.55 0.19
N LEU A 136 -5.64 7.65 1.52
CA LEU A 136 -6.67 7.06 2.38
C LEU A 136 -8.07 7.59 2.02
N HIS A 137 -8.23 8.92 1.93
CA HIS A 137 -9.50 9.57 1.64
C HIS A 137 -10.11 9.12 0.30
N ALA A 138 -9.30 8.93 -0.74
CA ALA A 138 -9.79 8.50 -2.05
C ALA A 138 -9.92 6.97 -2.16
N GLY A 139 -9.02 6.19 -1.55
CA GLY A 139 -8.89 4.76 -1.80
C GLY A 139 -9.79 3.89 -0.92
N VAL A 140 -9.86 4.17 0.38
CA VAL A 140 -10.66 3.35 1.30
C VAL A 140 -12.14 3.33 0.93
N PRO A 141 -12.79 4.45 0.57
CA PRO A 141 -14.19 4.42 0.10
C PRO A 141 -14.41 3.54 -1.14
N LEU A 142 -13.43 3.43 -2.05
CA LEU A 142 -13.53 2.56 -3.21
C LEU A 142 -13.49 1.07 -2.80
N LEU A 143 -12.62 0.71 -1.86
CA LEU A 143 -12.56 -0.65 -1.32
C LEU A 143 -13.85 -1.01 -0.57
N MET A 144 -14.38 -0.09 0.24
CA MET A 144 -15.67 -0.27 0.93
C MET A 144 -16.83 -0.46 -0.06
N ALA A 145 -16.92 0.41 -1.07
CA ALA A 145 -17.97 0.35 -2.09
C ALA A 145 -17.87 -0.91 -2.98
N ALA A 146 -16.67 -1.45 -3.16
CA ALA A 146 -16.46 -2.72 -3.84
C ALA A 146 -16.82 -3.94 -2.98
N GLY A 147 -17.06 -3.76 -1.67
CA GLY A 147 -17.45 -4.83 -0.74
C GLY A 147 -16.34 -5.85 -0.52
N VAL A 148 -15.08 -5.42 -0.48
CA VAL A 148 -13.94 -6.31 -0.23
C VAL A 148 -13.70 -6.50 1.26
N THR A 149 -13.17 -7.65 1.66
CA THR A 149 -12.75 -7.90 3.04
C THR A 149 -11.41 -7.20 3.32
N LEU A 150 -11.37 -6.45 4.41
CA LEU A 150 -10.18 -5.82 4.98
C LEU A 150 -9.89 -6.52 6.31
N PRO A 151 -8.99 -7.51 6.38
CA PRO A 151 -8.75 -8.28 7.59
C PRO A 151 -8.43 -7.38 8.79
N ARG A 152 -9.01 -7.66 9.96
CA ARG A 152 -8.97 -6.86 11.19
C ARG A 152 -9.83 -5.58 11.18
N LEU A 153 -10.34 -5.11 10.04
CA LEU A 153 -11.09 -3.85 9.92
C LEU A 153 -12.54 -4.07 9.48
N GLN A 154 -12.75 -4.78 8.39
CA GLN A 154 -14.08 -5.03 7.81
C GLN A 154 -14.16 -6.42 7.21
N VAL A 155 -15.20 -7.16 7.57
CA VAL A 155 -15.55 -8.43 6.92
C VAL A 155 -16.64 -8.17 5.87
N ALA A 156 -16.38 -8.60 4.63
CA ALA A 156 -17.31 -8.50 3.52
C ALA A 156 -17.15 -9.73 2.60
N ASP A 157 -16.88 -9.58 1.30
CA ASP A 157 -16.66 -10.70 0.40
C ASP A 157 -15.33 -11.43 0.73
N PRO A 158 -15.35 -12.67 1.23
CA PRO A 158 -14.15 -13.40 1.60
C PRO A 158 -13.31 -13.84 0.40
N SER A 159 -13.85 -13.78 -0.81
CA SER A 159 -13.12 -14.11 -2.03
C SER A 159 -12.24 -12.96 -2.55
N ARG A 160 -12.44 -11.74 -2.03
CA ARG A 160 -11.70 -10.53 -2.38
C ARG A 160 -11.16 -9.87 -1.12
N VAL A 161 -9.87 -10.01 -0.91
CA VAL A 161 -9.17 -9.57 0.30
C VAL A 161 -8.17 -8.49 -0.02
N ALA A 162 -8.33 -7.30 0.56
CA ALA A 162 -7.39 -6.21 0.46
C ALA A 162 -6.58 -6.07 1.76
N LEU A 163 -5.28 -5.89 1.59
CA LEU A 163 -4.30 -5.69 2.65
C LEU A 163 -3.58 -4.37 2.41
N GLU A 164 -3.36 -3.60 3.46
CA GLU A 164 -2.50 -2.44 3.38
C GLU A 164 -1.07 -2.89 3.12
N ALA A 165 -0.47 -2.46 2.01
CA ALA A 165 0.89 -2.75 1.64
C ALA A 165 1.71 -1.45 1.61
N TYR A 166 3.02 -1.58 1.73
CA TYR A 166 3.93 -0.45 1.59
C TYR A 166 5.19 -0.92 0.85
N PRO A 167 5.33 -0.60 -0.46
CA PRO A 167 6.45 -1.04 -1.27
C PRO A 167 7.79 -0.54 -0.71
N GLY A 168 7.81 0.65 -0.11
CA GLY A 168 9.00 1.22 0.53
C GLY A 168 9.55 0.41 1.70
N LEU A 169 8.73 -0.37 2.42
CA LEU A 169 9.20 -1.30 3.44
C LEU A 169 10.07 -2.39 2.80
N LEU A 170 9.54 -3.10 1.82
CA LEU A 170 10.25 -4.18 1.16
C LEU A 170 11.48 -3.68 0.39
N ALA A 171 11.36 -2.54 -0.30
CA ALA A 171 12.49 -1.94 -1.02
C ALA A 171 13.66 -1.63 -0.07
N ARG A 172 13.39 -1.01 1.10
CA ARG A 172 14.44 -0.69 2.09
C ARG A 172 15.11 -1.93 2.68
N GLU A 173 14.36 -3.00 2.89
CA GLU A 173 14.95 -4.27 3.33
C GLU A 173 15.96 -4.83 2.33
N LEU A 174 15.76 -4.58 1.03
CA LEU A 174 16.56 -5.17 -0.05
C LEU A 174 17.73 -4.29 -0.50
N ILE A 175 17.52 -2.97 -0.58
CA ILE A 175 18.53 -2.01 -1.10
C ILE A 175 18.82 -0.87 -0.13
N GLY A 176 18.42 -0.98 1.14
CA GLY A 176 18.61 0.07 2.15
C GLY A 176 17.91 1.37 1.78
N ASN A 177 18.54 2.49 2.11
CA ASN A 177 17.99 3.84 1.82
C ASN A 177 18.27 4.32 0.39
N THR A 178 18.68 3.43 -0.52
CA THR A 178 18.96 3.80 -1.91
C THR A 178 17.66 4.11 -2.65
N SER A 179 17.57 5.30 -3.24
CA SER A 179 16.40 5.68 -4.03
C SER A 179 16.42 5.00 -5.40
N TYR A 180 15.32 4.32 -5.77
CA TYR A 180 15.19 3.61 -7.06
C TYR A 180 14.26 4.28 -8.06
N LYS A 181 13.52 5.33 -7.65
CA LYS A 181 12.47 5.97 -8.48
C LYS A 181 12.46 7.49 -8.33
N SER A 182 11.88 8.18 -9.30
CA SER A 182 11.52 9.60 -9.21
C SER A 182 10.49 9.98 -10.26
N ASP A 183 9.46 10.74 -9.86
CA ASP A 183 8.54 11.41 -10.80
C ASP A 183 9.19 12.60 -11.51
N ASP A 184 10.24 13.19 -10.92
CA ASP A 184 11.00 14.28 -11.52
C ASP A 184 12.04 13.72 -12.51
N LYS A 185 11.84 14.01 -13.79
CA LYS A 185 12.73 13.55 -14.87
C LYS A 185 14.19 13.95 -14.65
N ALA A 186 14.45 15.12 -14.07
CA ALA A 186 15.80 15.58 -13.79
C ALA A 186 16.52 14.74 -12.71
N LYS A 187 15.76 13.99 -11.92
CA LYS A 187 16.25 13.10 -10.87
C LYS A 187 16.26 11.63 -11.25
N GLN A 188 15.94 11.30 -12.50
CA GLN A 188 16.00 9.92 -13.02
C GLN A 188 17.44 9.60 -13.43
N THR A 189 18.26 9.23 -12.48
CA THR A 189 19.71 9.03 -12.66
C THR A 189 20.07 7.57 -12.94
N PRO A 190 21.29 7.28 -13.48
CA PRO A 190 21.79 5.92 -13.65
C PRO A 190 21.83 5.11 -12.36
N GLU A 191 22.11 5.73 -11.22
CA GLU A 191 22.14 5.06 -9.92
C GLU A 191 20.77 4.51 -9.55
N ARG A 192 19.69 5.24 -9.85
CA ARG A 192 18.31 4.76 -9.64
C ARG A 192 17.95 3.62 -10.58
N LEU A 193 18.45 3.63 -11.81
CA LEU A 193 18.30 2.50 -12.72
C LEU A 193 19.01 1.26 -12.16
N ILE A 194 20.25 1.41 -11.66
CA ILE A 194 21.01 0.33 -11.03
C ILE A 194 20.24 -0.21 -9.80
N ALA A 195 19.70 0.69 -8.97
CA ALA A 195 18.93 0.31 -7.80
C ALA A 195 17.67 -0.52 -8.18
N ARG A 196 16.95 -0.16 -9.27
CA ARG A 196 15.83 -0.98 -9.76
C ARG A 196 16.27 -2.37 -10.22
N LYS A 197 17.38 -2.47 -10.97
CA LYS A 197 17.97 -3.75 -11.38
C LYS A 197 18.36 -4.60 -10.18
N GLN A 198 19.01 -4.01 -9.19
CA GLN A 198 19.42 -4.69 -7.96
C GLN A 198 18.20 -5.22 -7.19
N LEU A 199 17.16 -4.40 -7.06
CA LEU A 199 15.93 -4.77 -6.36
C LEU A 199 15.24 -5.95 -7.04
N LEU A 200 15.11 -5.93 -8.37
CA LEU A 200 14.57 -7.04 -9.15
C LEU A 200 15.40 -8.30 -9.01
N GLN A 201 16.72 -8.19 -9.10
CA GLN A 201 17.63 -9.33 -8.94
C GLN A 201 17.45 -10.02 -7.59
N VAL A 202 17.37 -9.27 -6.49
CA VAL A 202 17.18 -9.81 -5.14
C VAL A 202 15.82 -10.52 -5.03
N LEU A 203 14.75 -9.94 -5.61
CA LEU A 203 13.42 -10.55 -5.66
C LEU A 203 13.41 -11.85 -6.49
N GLU A 204 14.06 -11.87 -7.66
CA GLU A 204 14.12 -13.06 -8.53
C GLU A 204 14.97 -14.18 -7.92
N LEU A 205 15.98 -13.84 -7.12
CA LEU A 205 16.78 -14.81 -6.36
C LEU A 205 16.05 -15.31 -5.10
N GLY A 206 14.97 -14.66 -4.67
CA GLY A 206 14.25 -15.00 -3.44
C GLY A 206 15.00 -14.63 -2.17
N GLN A 207 15.90 -13.65 -2.25
CA GLN A 207 16.74 -13.21 -1.13
C GLN A 207 16.01 -12.14 -0.29
N THR A 208 14.77 -12.43 0.08
CA THR A 208 13.93 -11.58 0.92
C THR A 208 13.53 -12.37 2.17
N ARG A 209 13.25 -11.67 3.29
CA ARG A 209 12.71 -12.33 4.49
C ARG A 209 11.32 -12.95 4.26
N LEU A 210 10.63 -12.56 3.18
CA LEU A 210 9.33 -13.12 2.82
C LEU A 210 9.44 -14.54 2.25
N GLY A 211 10.65 -15.01 1.88
CA GLY A 211 10.91 -16.37 1.39
C GLY A 211 10.28 -16.65 0.02
N LEU A 212 9.97 -15.60 -0.77
CA LEU A 212 9.30 -15.70 -2.06
C LEU A 212 10.26 -15.30 -3.20
N ARG A 213 10.11 -15.96 -4.34
CA ARG A 213 10.87 -15.66 -5.56
C ARG A 213 9.94 -15.04 -6.60
N LEU A 214 10.28 -13.86 -7.08
CA LEU A 214 9.60 -13.24 -8.21
C LEU A 214 10.01 -13.95 -9.51
N LYS A 215 9.05 -14.20 -10.41
CA LYS A 215 9.27 -14.74 -11.74
C LYS A 215 8.73 -13.78 -12.79
N LEU A 216 9.61 -13.33 -13.66
CA LEU A 216 9.33 -12.40 -14.76
C LEU A 216 9.72 -13.01 -16.09
N THR A 217 9.08 -12.58 -17.16
CA THR A 217 9.64 -12.69 -18.52
C THR A 217 10.69 -11.60 -18.72
N HIS A 218 11.58 -11.74 -19.73
CA HIS A 218 12.55 -10.69 -20.05
C HIS A 218 11.87 -9.34 -20.34
N ALA A 219 10.77 -9.35 -21.10
CA ALA A 219 10.02 -8.13 -21.43
C ALA A 219 9.42 -7.47 -20.18
N GLN A 220 8.92 -8.25 -19.21
CA GLN A 220 8.43 -7.72 -17.94
C GLN A 220 9.56 -7.13 -17.11
N HIS A 221 10.71 -7.82 -17.04
CA HIS A 221 11.88 -7.31 -16.35
C HIS A 221 12.31 -5.96 -16.93
N ASP A 222 12.46 -5.86 -18.25
CA ASP A 222 12.84 -4.62 -18.92
C ASP A 222 11.81 -3.50 -18.67
N THR A 223 10.51 -3.81 -18.75
CA THR A 223 9.44 -2.85 -18.44
C THR A 223 9.57 -2.28 -17.02
N LEU A 224 9.86 -3.12 -16.03
CA LEU A 224 10.00 -2.69 -14.62
C LEU A 224 11.31 -1.89 -14.41
N VAL A 225 12.37 -2.24 -15.10
CA VAL A 225 13.65 -1.52 -15.05
C VAL A 225 13.55 -0.14 -15.70
N ASP A 226 12.86 -0.05 -16.83
CA ASP A 226 12.76 1.19 -17.61
C ASP A 226 11.73 2.17 -17.06
N ASP A 227 10.79 1.70 -16.23
CA ASP A 227 9.84 2.57 -15.51
C ASP A 227 10.54 3.37 -14.42
N ALA A 228 11.05 4.55 -14.80
CA ALA A 228 11.80 5.41 -13.91
C ALA A 228 10.95 6.08 -12.81
N SER A 229 9.61 6.16 -13.01
CA SER A 229 8.66 6.58 -11.96
C SER A 229 8.56 5.54 -10.84
N GLY A 230 8.78 4.26 -11.19
CA GLY A 230 8.75 3.12 -10.28
C GLY A 230 7.37 2.61 -9.94
N ASP A 231 6.31 3.19 -10.51
CA ASP A 231 4.92 2.83 -10.20
C ASP A 231 4.63 1.34 -10.50
N SER A 232 5.17 0.82 -11.63
CA SER A 232 5.02 -0.59 -11.98
C SER A 232 5.77 -1.51 -11.00
N LEU A 233 6.94 -1.09 -10.54
CA LEU A 233 7.73 -1.85 -9.58
C LEU A 233 7.09 -1.83 -8.20
N ASP A 234 6.53 -0.68 -7.76
CA ASP A 234 5.80 -0.56 -6.50
C ASP A 234 4.57 -1.47 -6.48
N ALA A 235 3.81 -1.51 -7.58
CA ALA A 235 2.70 -2.45 -7.72
C ALA A 235 3.17 -3.91 -7.59
N VAL A 236 4.32 -4.28 -8.17
CA VAL A 236 4.88 -5.63 -8.03
C VAL A 236 5.35 -5.91 -6.60
N LEU A 237 5.96 -4.95 -5.89
CA LEU A 237 6.34 -5.09 -4.50
C LEU A 237 5.11 -5.32 -3.60
N CYS A 238 4.03 -4.58 -3.81
CA CYS A 238 2.74 -4.80 -3.13
C CYS A 238 2.17 -6.20 -3.43
N MET A 239 2.29 -6.69 -4.66
CA MET A 239 1.87 -8.05 -5.03
C MET A 239 2.70 -9.13 -4.31
N VAL A 240 4.00 -8.92 -4.13
CA VAL A 240 4.86 -9.85 -3.36
C VAL A 240 4.46 -9.87 -1.87
N GLN A 241 4.12 -8.71 -1.29
CA GLN A 241 3.60 -8.63 0.09
C GLN A 241 2.24 -9.36 0.20
N ALA A 242 1.34 -9.21 -0.78
CA ALA A 242 0.07 -9.95 -0.83
C ALA A 242 0.29 -11.46 -0.97
N ALA A 243 1.29 -11.89 -1.73
CA ALA A 243 1.64 -13.30 -1.87
C ALA A 243 2.14 -13.92 -0.56
N TRP A 244 2.94 -13.16 0.20
CA TRP A 244 3.35 -13.58 1.54
C TRP A 244 2.14 -13.75 2.47
N ALA A 245 1.24 -12.78 2.48
CA ALA A 245 0.03 -12.84 3.29
C ALA A 245 -0.89 -14.02 2.91
N GLN A 246 -1.04 -14.29 1.61
CA GLN A 246 -1.77 -15.46 1.13
C GLN A 246 -1.13 -16.76 1.62
N ALA A 247 0.20 -16.84 1.67
CA ALA A 247 0.90 -18.01 2.21
C ALA A 247 0.67 -18.18 3.72
N GLN A 248 0.62 -17.09 4.51
CA GLN A 248 0.26 -17.14 5.93
C GLN A 248 -1.17 -17.66 6.11
N HIS A 249 -2.11 -17.19 5.30
CA HIS A 249 -3.49 -17.65 5.36
C HIS A 249 -3.60 -19.14 4.98
N ALA A 250 -2.90 -19.58 3.95
CA ALA A 250 -2.84 -20.98 3.55
C ALA A 250 -2.20 -21.88 4.63
N ALA A 251 -1.33 -21.33 5.47
CA ALA A 251 -0.74 -22.01 6.63
C ALA A 251 -1.65 -21.99 7.89
N GLY A 252 -2.85 -21.43 7.80
CA GLY A 252 -3.86 -21.43 8.87
C GLY A 252 -4.03 -20.11 9.62
N ASP A 253 -3.32 -19.04 9.25
CA ASP A 253 -3.53 -17.72 9.85
C ASP A 253 -4.77 -17.02 9.25
N ALA A 254 -5.84 -16.93 10.03
CA ALA A 254 -7.10 -16.31 9.62
C ALA A 254 -6.96 -14.82 9.23
N TYR A 255 -5.89 -14.15 9.66
CA TYR A 255 -5.67 -12.72 9.46
C TYR A 255 -4.52 -12.40 8.50
N TYR A 256 -4.10 -13.37 7.66
CA TYR A 256 -3.13 -13.15 6.60
C TYR A 256 -1.75 -12.67 7.11
N GLY A 257 -1.33 -13.10 8.30
CA GLY A 257 -0.08 -12.68 8.93
C GLY A 257 -0.14 -11.30 9.61
N LEU A 258 -1.32 -10.68 9.68
CA LEU A 258 -1.50 -9.43 10.43
C LEU A 258 -1.53 -9.70 11.93
N PRO A 259 -0.75 -8.99 12.74
CA PRO A 259 -0.76 -9.13 14.19
C PRO A 259 -2.09 -8.65 14.79
N ALA A 260 -2.27 -8.87 16.08
CA ALA A 260 -3.26 -8.12 16.84
C ALA A 260 -2.86 -6.64 16.82
N CYS A 261 -3.73 -5.79 16.29
CA CYS A 261 -3.48 -4.36 16.13
C CYS A 261 -4.74 -3.57 16.52
N ASP A 262 -4.58 -2.27 16.66
CA ASP A 262 -5.71 -1.37 16.86
C ASP A 262 -6.67 -1.47 15.66
N PRO A 263 -7.96 -1.81 15.88
CA PRO A 263 -8.91 -1.98 14.80
C PRO A 263 -9.29 -0.66 14.09
N LEU A 264 -8.88 0.49 14.60
CA LEU A 264 -9.05 1.79 13.94
C LEU A 264 -7.87 2.11 13.00
N GLU A 265 -6.65 1.72 13.40
CA GLU A 265 -5.42 2.07 12.68
C GLU A 265 -5.09 1.13 11.53
N GLY A 266 -5.41 -0.17 11.69
CA GLY A 266 -4.97 -1.22 10.80
C GLY A 266 -3.47 -1.51 10.92
N TRP A 267 -2.95 -2.30 9.99
CA TRP A 267 -1.54 -2.72 10.00
C TRP A 267 -1.01 -2.91 8.58
N ILE A 268 0.19 -2.40 8.30
CA ILE A 268 0.90 -2.64 7.04
C ILE A 268 1.33 -4.10 7.00
N VAL A 269 0.86 -4.83 6.00
CA VAL A 269 1.17 -6.25 5.82
C VAL A 269 2.68 -6.48 5.73
N SER A 270 3.17 -7.51 6.38
CA SER A 270 4.59 -7.83 6.49
C SER A 270 5.45 -6.84 7.31
N ALA A 271 4.88 -5.77 7.87
CA ALA A 271 5.65 -4.93 8.79
C ALA A 271 6.05 -5.71 10.06
N PRO A 272 7.29 -5.54 10.56
CA PRO A 272 7.71 -6.18 11.79
C PRO A 272 6.91 -5.64 12.98
N LEU A 273 6.78 -6.44 14.03
CA LEU A 273 6.26 -5.95 15.31
C LEU A 273 7.21 -4.89 15.90
N PRO A 274 6.69 -3.91 16.65
CA PRO A 274 7.53 -3.02 17.41
C PRO A 274 8.49 -3.83 18.30
N SER A 275 9.75 -3.40 18.38
CA SER A 275 10.69 -3.97 19.34
C SER A 275 10.14 -3.73 20.74
N ALA A 276 10.11 -4.79 21.54
CA ALA A 276 9.68 -4.73 22.93
C ALA A 276 10.62 -3.86 23.77
#